data_ccbe67e636145337f3b20353128a67ff
#
_entry.id   ccbe67e636145337f3b20353128a67ff
#
_cell.length_a   1.000
_cell.length_b   1.000
_cell.length_c   1.000
_cell.angle_alpha   90.00
_cell.angle_beta   90.00
_cell.angle_gamma   90.00
#
_symmetry.space_group_name_H-M   'P 1'
#
loop_
_entity.id
_entity.type
_entity.pdbx_description
1 polymer ?
#
loop_
_entity_poly.entity_id
_entity_poly.type
_entity_poly.pdbx_seq_one_letter_code
_entity_poly.pdbx_strand_id
1 'polypeptide(L)'
;MPESVRPEPSPLYRWMVLIFLSLAMFGNYYVYDALSPLADVLKQQLGFTNSDIGWLQAIYSFPNIFTVVIGGILIDRLGLRKSLMLFGILCLIGPAITVASGHLWLMMIGRLIFGMGAESLIVAVTAALARWFKGKELSFAFGINLTICRLGSFAALNSPTWARSAYANWRWPFLIALGVSSLCVVGAIIYWAMEVHAEKVYHLGEVSTDKVVFADLFKFGASYWYIVALCVTFYSAIFPFQTFAVKFFIEAHGTSREFGGFLSSTLTLFAMIATPLFGLMVDRVGRRAILMMLGSLLLIPVYLMMGYTHINLYVPMAMMGVAFSLIPAVMWPSVAYIVDQSKLGTAYGLMTMIQNIGLFGFNVVIGWANDFGHADAENPGGYHLGMWIFSILGFLGVFFAFLLHQRETGPHGHGLETITTASASA
;
A
#
# COMPACT_ATOMS: atom_id res chain seq x y z
N MET A 1 23.38 34.68 -8.40
CA MET A 1 23.21 35.10 -6.99
C MET A 1 23.81 34.03 -6.10
N PRO A 2 24.53 34.36 -5.02
CA PRO A 2 24.94 33.38 -4.02
C PRO A 2 23.71 32.68 -3.46
N GLU A 3 23.82 31.39 -3.11
CA GLU A 3 22.70 30.55 -2.67
C GLU A 3 21.94 31.13 -1.46
N SER A 4 22.63 31.84 -0.58
CA SER A 4 22.07 32.48 0.63
C SER A 4 21.16 33.71 0.38
N VAL A 5 21.03 34.15 -0.88
CA VAL A 5 20.23 35.35 -1.28
C VAL A 5 18.99 34.99 -2.09
N ARG A 6 18.83 33.70 -2.45
CA ARG A 6 17.69 33.26 -3.26
C ARG A 6 16.42 33.20 -2.41
N PRO A 7 15.27 33.67 -2.94
CA PRO A 7 14.00 33.57 -2.23
C PRO A 7 13.55 32.10 -2.09
N GLU A 8 12.66 31.84 -1.16
CA GLU A 8 11.98 30.56 -1.07
C GLU A 8 10.96 30.40 -2.20
N PRO A 9 10.66 29.14 -2.63
CA PRO A 9 9.63 28.89 -3.62
C PRO A 9 8.26 29.39 -3.14
N SER A 10 7.51 30.01 -4.05
CA SER A 10 6.14 30.46 -3.74
C SER A 10 5.25 29.28 -3.35
N PRO A 11 4.22 29.48 -2.50
CA PRO A 11 3.26 28.41 -2.17
C PRO A 11 2.67 27.75 -3.42
N LEU A 12 2.22 28.53 -4.41
CA LEU A 12 1.67 28.01 -5.65
C LEU A 12 2.64 27.05 -6.38
N TYR A 13 3.92 27.41 -6.44
CA TYR A 13 4.93 26.59 -7.09
C TYR A 13 5.12 25.25 -6.36
N ARG A 14 5.17 25.24 -5.03
CA ARG A 14 5.28 24.03 -4.20
C ARG A 14 4.07 23.11 -4.40
N TRP A 15 2.85 23.68 -4.41
CA TRP A 15 1.63 22.92 -4.61
C TRP A 15 1.54 22.33 -6.01
N MET A 16 2.02 23.03 -7.06
CA MET A 16 2.13 22.45 -8.40
C MET A 16 3.09 21.25 -8.42
N VAL A 17 4.24 21.35 -7.77
CA VAL A 17 5.20 20.23 -7.65
C VAL A 17 4.51 19.02 -7.00
N LEU A 18 3.77 19.24 -5.90
CA LEU A 18 3.03 18.19 -5.21
C LEU A 18 2.02 17.51 -6.14
N ILE A 19 1.24 18.28 -6.90
CA ILE A 19 0.23 17.70 -7.80
C ILE A 19 0.88 16.81 -8.85
N PHE A 20 1.96 17.22 -9.50
CA PHE A 20 2.61 16.39 -10.52
C PHE A 20 3.29 15.14 -9.94
N LEU A 21 3.91 15.23 -8.76
CA LEU A 21 4.42 14.06 -8.06
C LEU A 21 3.28 13.11 -7.65
N SER A 22 2.16 13.66 -7.19
CA SER A 22 1.00 12.86 -6.81
C SER A 22 0.29 12.22 -8.00
N LEU A 23 0.32 12.83 -9.19
CA LEU A 23 -0.14 12.19 -10.42
C LEU A 23 0.71 10.96 -10.81
N ALA A 24 2.03 11.04 -10.60
CA ALA A 24 2.89 9.86 -10.78
C ALA A 24 2.49 8.75 -9.81
N MET A 25 2.18 9.10 -8.57
CA MET A 25 1.71 8.14 -7.55
C MET A 25 0.32 7.58 -7.87
N PHE A 26 -0.60 8.39 -8.42
CA PHE A 26 -1.89 7.92 -8.92
C PHE A 26 -1.69 6.81 -9.95
N GLY A 27 -0.80 7.00 -10.93
CA GLY A 27 -0.47 6.01 -11.94
C GLY A 27 0.07 4.71 -11.34
N ASN A 28 0.98 4.82 -10.39
CA ASN A 28 1.56 3.70 -9.67
C ASN A 28 0.49 2.85 -8.96
N TYR A 29 -0.36 3.46 -8.15
CA TYR A 29 -1.42 2.78 -7.40
C TYR A 29 -2.51 2.20 -8.31
N TYR A 30 -2.83 2.87 -9.42
CA TYR A 30 -3.73 2.33 -10.43
C TYR A 30 -3.23 1.00 -11.00
N VAL A 31 -1.96 0.94 -11.42
CA VAL A 31 -1.37 -0.27 -12.01
C VAL A 31 -1.32 -1.42 -11.01
N TYR A 32 -1.03 -1.12 -9.74
CA TYR A 32 -1.01 -2.13 -8.68
C TYR A 32 -2.36 -2.84 -8.56
N ASP A 33 -3.45 -2.08 -8.48
CA ASP A 33 -4.79 -2.59 -8.22
C ASP A 33 -5.55 -3.04 -9.48
N ALA A 34 -5.03 -2.76 -10.67
CA ALA A 34 -5.68 -3.12 -11.94
C ALA A 34 -5.82 -4.64 -12.16
N LEU A 35 -5.08 -5.47 -11.45
CA LEU A 35 -5.14 -6.93 -11.56
C LEU A 35 -6.43 -7.51 -10.93
N SER A 36 -6.88 -6.96 -9.81
CA SER A 36 -8.00 -7.53 -9.03
C SER A 36 -9.30 -7.65 -9.86
N PRO A 37 -9.77 -6.62 -10.59
CA PRO A 37 -10.98 -6.75 -11.40
C PRO A 37 -10.81 -7.62 -12.66
N LEU A 38 -9.59 -8.09 -12.95
CA LEU A 38 -9.26 -8.92 -14.10
C LEU A 38 -9.12 -10.42 -13.77
N ALA A 39 -9.08 -10.79 -12.50
CA ALA A 39 -8.71 -12.13 -12.08
C ALA A 39 -9.57 -13.24 -12.73
N ASP A 40 -10.88 -13.05 -12.82
CA ASP A 40 -11.80 -13.99 -13.47
C ASP A 40 -11.67 -13.98 -15.01
N VAL A 41 -11.37 -12.82 -15.61
CA VAL A 41 -11.13 -12.71 -17.07
C VAL A 41 -9.86 -13.45 -17.48
N LEU A 42 -8.78 -13.32 -16.68
CA LEU A 42 -7.54 -14.06 -16.93
C LEU A 42 -7.76 -15.57 -16.84
N LYS A 43 -8.55 -16.02 -15.83
CA LYS A 43 -8.94 -17.44 -15.73
C LYS A 43 -9.72 -17.91 -16.96
N GLN A 44 -10.72 -17.13 -17.40
CA GLN A 44 -11.59 -17.51 -18.52
C GLN A 44 -10.91 -17.46 -19.89
N GLN A 45 -10.07 -16.45 -20.13
CA GLN A 45 -9.50 -16.20 -21.47
C GLN A 45 -8.09 -16.75 -21.65
N LEU A 46 -7.28 -16.82 -20.60
CA LEU A 46 -5.91 -17.31 -20.66
C LEU A 46 -5.73 -18.68 -19.98
N GLY A 47 -6.77 -19.21 -19.32
CA GLY A 47 -6.71 -20.47 -18.60
C GLY A 47 -5.87 -20.42 -17.33
N PHE A 48 -5.66 -19.23 -16.75
CA PHE A 48 -4.88 -19.07 -15.52
C PHE A 48 -5.59 -19.72 -14.34
N THR A 49 -4.82 -20.39 -13.51
CA THR A 49 -5.27 -20.90 -12.22
C THR A 49 -5.33 -19.75 -11.18
N ASN A 50 -5.95 -20.00 -10.02
CA ASN A 50 -5.88 -19.03 -8.92
C ASN A 50 -4.43 -18.86 -8.40
N SER A 51 -3.64 -19.93 -8.44
CA SER A 51 -2.20 -19.87 -8.13
C SER A 51 -1.46 -18.95 -9.09
N ASP A 52 -1.73 -19.00 -10.40
CA ASP A 52 -1.11 -18.11 -11.38
C ASP A 52 -1.43 -16.63 -11.08
N ILE A 53 -2.67 -16.33 -10.74
CA ILE A 53 -3.10 -14.98 -10.33
C ILE A 53 -2.40 -14.56 -9.04
N GLY A 54 -2.31 -15.47 -8.07
CA GLY A 54 -1.56 -15.26 -6.82
C GLY A 54 -0.09 -14.95 -7.09
N TRP A 55 0.57 -15.68 -7.97
CA TRP A 55 1.95 -15.43 -8.39
C TRP A 55 2.12 -14.10 -9.12
N LEU A 56 1.19 -13.72 -10.01
CA LEU A 56 1.22 -12.42 -10.69
C LEU A 56 1.19 -11.24 -9.71
N GLN A 57 0.44 -11.37 -8.62
CA GLN A 57 0.42 -10.32 -7.59
C GLN A 57 1.60 -10.43 -6.64
N ALA A 58 1.98 -11.65 -6.25
CA ALA A 58 3.10 -11.91 -5.34
C ALA A 58 4.43 -11.37 -5.89
N ILE A 59 4.72 -11.63 -7.17
CA ILE A 59 6.01 -11.27 -7.78
C ILE A 59 6.29 -9.76 -7.76
N TYR A 60 5.26 -8.93 -7.70
CA TYR A 60 5.39 -7.50 -7.45
C TYR A 60 6.07 -7.20 -6.11
N SER A 61 5.72 -7.95 -5.07
CA SER A 61 6.24 -7.73 -3.71
C SER A 61 7.67 -8.27 -3.52
N PHE A 62 8.11 -9.19 -4.38
CA PHE A 62 9.44 -9.80 -4.27
C PHE A 62 10.58 -8.78 -4.34
N PRO A 63 10.70 -7.91 -5.35
CA PRO A 63 11.76 -6.91 -5.38
C PRO A 63 11.65 -5.92 -4.22
N ASN A 64 10.44 -5.67 -3.71
CA ASN A 64 10.19 -4.68 -2.66
C ASN A 64 10.81 -5.06 -1.31
N ILE A 65 11.15 -6.33 -1.12
CA ILE A 65 11.97 -6.79 0.01
C ILE A 65 13.32 -6.05 0.05
N PHE A 66 13.85 -5.64 -1.11
CA PHE A 66 15.18 -5.02 -1.23
C PHE A 66 15.14 -3.58 -1.73
N THR A 67 14.14 -3.22 -2.54
CA THR A 67 14.13 -1.95 -3.29
C THR A 67 13.91 -0.72 -2.43
N VAL A 68 13.31 -0.85 -1.25
CA VAL A 68 13.21 0.27 -0.29
C VAL A 68 14.62 0.77 0.07
N VAL A 69 15.54 -0.15 0.33
CA VAL A 69 16.94 0.18 0.64
C VAL A 69 17.71 0.64 -0.60
N ILE A 70 17.57 -0.10 -1.70
CA ILE A 70 18.23 0.21 -2.96
C ILE A 70 17.75 1.57 -3.50
N GLY A 71 16.45 1.85 -3.39
CA GLY A 71 15.85 3.13 -3.80
C GLY A 71 16.48 4.32 -3.07
N GLY A 72 16.64 4.24 -1.75
CA GLY A 72 17.34 5.26 -0.97
C GLY A 72 18.78 5.47 -1.43
N ILE A 73 19.55 4.38 -1.60
CA ILE A 73 20.94 4.45 -2.09
C ILE A 73 21.03 5.07 -3.49
N LEU A 74 20.07 4.76 -4.37
CA LEU A 74 20.04 5.34 -5.72
C LEU A 74 19.73 6.84 -5.68
N ILE A 75 18.83 7.26 -4.80
CA ILE A 75 18.52 8.69 -4.61
C ILE A 75 19.76 9.44 -4.12
N ASP A 76 20.50 8.86 -3.16
CA ASP A 76 21.72 9.48 -2.63
C ASP A 76 22.84 9.58 -3.69
N ARG A 77 22.96 8.58 -4.58
CA ARG A 77 24.03 8.54 -5.61
C ARG A 77 23.69 9.29 -6.91
N LEU A 78 22.48 9.13 -7.42
CA LEU A 78 22.06 9.68 -8.71
C LEU A 78 21.41 11.05 -8.57
N GLY A 79 20.97 11.38 -7.36
CA GLY A 79 20.12 12.53 -7.08
C GLY A 79 18.64 12.25 -7.38
N LEU A 80 17.79 13.06 -6.77
CA LEU A 80 16.34 12.86 -6.74
C LEU A 80 15.70 12.84 -8.14
N ARG A 81 16.07 13.77 -9.02
CA ARG A 81 15.52 13.89 -10.40
C ARG A 81 15.73 12.63 -11.23
N LYS A 82 16.99 12.16 -11.27
CA LYS A 82 17.36 10.98 -12.07
C LYS A 82 16.70 9.71 -11.50
N SER A 83 16.60 9.62 -10.19
CA SER A 83 15.95 8.49 -9.50
C SER A 83 14.45 8.47 -9.79
N LEU A 84 13.74 9.59 -9.68
CA LEU A 84 12.33 9.69 -10.06
C LEU A 84 12.07 9.29 -11.51
N MET A 85 12.93 9.74 -12.43
CA MET A 85 12.85 9.37 -13.85
C MET A 85 13.07 7.87 -14.04
N LEU A 86 14.12 7.31 -13.44
CA LEU A 86 14.41 5.87 -13.52
C LEU A 86 13.25 5.03 -13.02
N PHE A 87 12.73 5.36 -11.83
CA PHE A 87 11.62 4.61 -11.23
C PHE A 87 10.32 4.78 -12.01
N GLY A 88 10.04 5.99 -12.52
CA GLY A 88 8.91 6.25 -13.40
C GLY A 88 8.97 5.43 -14.70
N ILE A 89 10.15 5.31 -15.31
CA ILE A 89 10.38 4.47 -16.50
C ILE A 89 10.14 2.99 -16.18
N LEU A 90 10.61 2.48 -15.03
CA LEU A 90 10.36 1.10 -14.63
C LEU A 90 8.84 0.86 -14.41
N CYS A 91 8.13 1.85 -13.83
CA CYS A 91 6.67 1.79 -13.68
C CYS A 91 5.92 1.78 -15.02
N LEU A 92 6.51 2.29 -16.10
CA LEU A 92 5.93 2.25 -17.43
C LEU A 92 6.30 0.96 -18.20
N ILE A 93 7.57 0.56 -18.15
CA ILE A 93 8.06 -0.65 -18.84
C ILE A 93 7.40 -1.91 -18.28
N GLY A 94 7.21 -2.01 -16.96
CA GLY A 94 6.58 -3.16 -16.31
C GLY A 94 5.20 -3.49 -16.91
N PRO A 95 4.22 -2.58 -16.88
CA PRO A 95 2.92 -2.76 -17.51
C PRO A 95 2.99 -3.01 -19.02
N ALA A 96 3.93 -2.38 -19.74
CA ALA A 96 4.12 -2.60 -21.19
C ALA A 96 4.50 -4.06 -21.47
N ILE A 97 5.39 -4.64 -20.68
CA ILE A 97 5.75 -6.06 -20.78
C ILE A 97 4.56 -6.95 -20.36
N THR A 98 3.85 -6.58 -19.29
CA THR A 98 2.69 -7.34 -18.79
C THR A 98 1.61 -7.50 -19.85
N VAL A 99 1.35 -6.47 -20.66
CA VAL A 99 0.30 -6.49 -21.70
C VAL A 99 0.76 -7.08 -23.02
N ALA A 100 2.07 -7.24 -23.24
CA ALA A 100 2.63 -7.66 -24.51
C ALA A 100 2.22 -9.10 -24.90
N SER A 101 2.04 -9.98 -23.93
CA SER A 101 1.68 -11.38 -24.16
C SER A 101 0.80 -11.93 -23.03
N GLY A 102 -0.06 -12.92 -23.37
CA GLY A 102 -0.83 -13.70 -22.40
C GLY A 102 -0.05 -14.82 -21.71
N HIS A 103 1.26 -14.91 -21.89
CA HIS A 103 2.08 -15.91 -21.20
C HIS A 103 2.40 -15.48 -19.76
N LEU A 104 2.07 -16.33 -18.80
CA LEU A 104 2.26 -16.06 -17.37
C LEU A 104 3.66 -15.52 -17.03
N TRP A 105 4.72 -16.20 -17.51
CA TRP A 105 6.10 -15.82 -17.21
C TRP A 105 6.46 -14.40 -17.68
N LEU A 106 5.99 -14.00 -18.86
CA LEU A 106 6.26 -12.67 -19.37
C LEU A 106 5.47 -11.61 -18.56
N MET A 107 4.22 -11.93 -18.21
CA MET A 107 3.43 -11.06 -17.34
C MET A 107 4.07 -10.92 -15.95
N MET A 108 4.61 -12.01 -15.39
CA MET A 108 5.35 -11.98 -14.10
C MET A 108 6.61 -11.11 -14.21
N ILE A 109 7.39 -11.20 -15.29
CA ILE A 109 8.55 -10.33 -15.50
C ILE A 109 8.12 -8.86 -15.55
N GLY A 110 7.02 -8.55 -16.24
CA GLY A 110 6.47 -7.20 -16.26
C GLY A 110 6.07 -6.70 -14.85
N ARG A 111 5.38 -7.54 -14.08
CA ARG A 111 4.98 -7.23 -12.69
C ARG A 111 6.19 -7.07 -11.76
N LEU A 112 7.24 -7.88 -11.93
CA LEU A 112 8.49 -7.75 -11.18
C LEU A 112 9.18 -6.41 -11.48
N ILE A 113 9.31 -6.03 -12.75
CA ILE A 113 9.92 -4.75 -13.15
C ILE A 113 9.08 -3.58 -12.62
N PHE A 114 7.75 -3.69 -12.70
CA PHE A 114 6.86 -2.70 -12.11
C PHE A 114 7.10 -2.56 -10.60
N GLY A 115 7.20 -3.67 -9.85
CA GLY A 115 7.50 -3.67 -8.43
C GLY A 115 8.82 -2.95 -8.09
N MET A 116 9.88 -3.20 -8.87
CA MET A 116 11.18 -2.50 -8.69
C MET A 116 11.04 -0.97 -8.81
N GLY A 117 10.19 -0.50 -9.73
CA GLY A 117 9.93 0.93 -9.91
C GLY A 117 9.01 1.50 -8.83
N ALA A 118 7.95 0.79 -8.50
CA ALA A 118 6.81 1.28 -7.74
C ALA A 118 7.17 1.73 -6.31
N GLU A 119 7.78 0.86 -5.52
CA GLU A 119 8.15 1.19 -4.13
C GLU A 119 9.30 2.22 -4.09
N SER A 120 10.27 2.09 -5.01
CA SER A 120 11.35 3.07 -5.13
C SER A 120 10.82 4.46 -5.52
N LEU A 121 9.76 4.53 -6.34
CA LEU A 121 9.08 5.77 -6.68
C LEU A 121 8.40 6.40 -5.46
N ILE A 122 7.79 5.59 -4.58
CA ILE A 122 7.21 6.07 -3.31
C ILE A 122 8.27 6.73 -2.45
N VAL A 123 9.44 6.08 -2.28
CA VAL A 123 10.57 6.64 -1.51
C VAL A 123 11.03 7.97 -2.11
N ALA A 124 11.19 8.03 -3.44
CA ALA A 124 11.64 9.24 -4.12
C ALA A 124 10.64 10.40 -4.03
N VAL A 125 9.34 10.11 -4.18
CA VAL A 125 8.28 11.12 -4.01
C VAL A 125 8.23 11.62 -2.56
N THR A 126 8.37 10.73 -1.59
CA THR A 126 8.45 11.09 -0.16
C THR A 126 9.62 12.03 0.11
N ALA A 127 10.81 11.71 -0.41
CA ALA A 127 12.01 12.57 -0.29
C ALA A 127 11.81 13.93 -0.99
N ALA A 128 11.16 13.94 -2.16
CA ALA A 128 10.81 15.17 -2.87
C ALA A 128 9.87 16.04 -2.03
N LEU A 129 8.78 15.48 -1.53
CA LEU A 129 7.84 16.23 -0.69
C LEU A 129 8.50 16.78 0.58
N ALA A 130 9.37 16.00 1.22
CA ALA A 130 10.15 16.47 2.37
C ALA A 130 11.04 17.66 1.98
N ARG A 131 11.74 17.61 0.85
CA ARG A 131 12.58 18.71 0.35
C ARG A 131 11.79 20.00 0.12
N TRP A 132 10.57 19.91 -0.42
CA TRP A 132 9.76 21.07 -0.80
C TRP A 132 8.91 21.64 0.32
N PHE A 133 8.52 20.82 1.31
CA PHE A 133 7.55 21.18 2.35
C PHE A 133 8.09 21.14 3.78
N LYS A 134 9.36 20.70 4.02
CA LYS A 134 9.94 20.68 5.37
C LYS A 134 9.88 22.06 6.01
N GLY A 135 9.29 22.11 7.20
CA GLY A 135 9.03 23.39 7.90
C GLY A 135 7.84 24.20 7.39
N LYS A 136 7.06 23.63 6.45
CA LYS A 136 5.90 24.27 5.80
C LYS A 136 4.87 23.17 5.49
N GLU A 137 3.72 23.18 6.01
CA GLU A 137 2.55 22.30 5.76
C GLU A 137 2.89 20.85 5.29
N LEU A 138 4.01 20.27 5.73
CA LEU A 138 4.50 18.97 5.26
C LEU A 138 3.49 17.85 5.48
N SER A 139 2.88 17.78 6.66
CA SER A 139 1.89 16.76 6.99
C SER A 139 0.65 16.85 6.09
N PHE A 140 0.22 18.09 5.79
CA PHE A 140 -0.91 18.32 4.87
C PHE A 140 -0.57 17.93 3.42
N ALA A 141 0.65 18.24 2.97
CA ALA A 141 1.14 17.83 1.66
C ALA A 141 1.18 16.29 1.52
N PHE A 142 1.66 15.56 2.52
CA PHE A 142 1.61 14.11 2.56
C PHE A 142 0.17 13.58 2.55
N GLY A 143 -0.73 14.22 3.27
CA GLY A 143 -2.16 13.87 3.28
C GLY A 143 -2.80 13.97 1.90
N ILE A 144 -2.55 15.07 1.18
CA ILE A 144 -3.04 15.25 -0.20
C ILE A 144 -2.42 14.23 -1.14
N ASN A 145 -1.11 14.01 -1.07
CA ASN A 145 -0.43 12.99 -1.87
C ASN A 145 -1.07 11.61 -1.64
N LEU A 146 -1.26 11.19 -0.40
CA LEU A 146 -1.88 9.91 -0.08
C LEU A 146 -3.32 9.82 -0.60
N THR A 147 -4.08 10.89 -0.52
CA THR A 147 -5.44 10.94 -1.08
C THR A 147 -5.42 10.70 -2.58
N ILE A 148 -4.52 11.35 -3.32
CA ILE A 148 -4.39 11.16 -4.77
C ILE A 148 -3.90 9.74 -5.11
N CYS A 149 -3.00 9.15 -4.31
CA CYS A 149 -2.61 7.74 -4.43
C CYS A 149 -3.84 6.82 -4.31
N ARG A 150 -4.65 7.01 -3.28
CA ARG A 150 -5.86 6.22 -3.04
C ARG A 150 -6.93 6.40 -4.12
N LEU A 151 -7.01 7.58 -4.73
CA LEU A 151 -7.86 7.79 -5.92
C LEU A 151 -7.40 6.93 -7.10
N GLY A 152 -6.10 6.67 -7.26
CA GLY A 152 -5.57 5.73 -8.24
C GLY A 152 -6.09 4.31 -8.02
N SER A 153 -5.99 3.79 -6.79
CA SER A 153 -6.56 2.51 -6.39
C SER A 153 -8.07 2.45 -6.61
N PHE A 154 -8.79 3.49 -6.16
CA PHE A 154 -10.23 3.59 -6.34
C PHE A 154 -10.63 3.54 -7.83
N ALA A 155 -9.94 4.28 -8.68
CA ALA A 155 -10.19 4.31 -10.11
C ALA A 155 -9.93 2.94 -10.77
N ALA A 156 -8.85 2.23 -10.38
CA ALA A 156 -8.52 0.90 -10.88
C ALA A 156 -9.57 -0.14 -10.49
N LEU A 157 -9.89 -0.24 -9.20
CA LEU A 157 -10.87 -1.19 -8.68
C LEU A 157 -12.28 -0.94 -9.23
N ASN A 158 -12.62 0.32 -9.48
CA ASN A 158 -13.92 0.71 -10.04
C ASN A 158 -13.92 0.82 -11.59
N SER A 159 -12.81 0.44 -12.24
CA SER A 159 -12.70 0.48 -13.71
C SER A 159 -13.74 -0.40 -14.44
N PRO A 160 -14.28 -1.51 -13.89
CA PRO A 160 -15.39 -2.21 -14.51
C PRO A 160 -16.64 -1.34 -14.73
N THR A 161 -16.84 -0.29 -13.95
CA THR A 161 -17.98 0.61 -14.09
C THR A 161 -17.79 1.59 -15.24
N TRP A 162 -16.65 2.28 -15.32
CA TRP A 162 -16.40 3.32 -16.31
C TRP A 162 -15.74 2.81 -17.61
N ALA A 163 -15.12 1.61 -17.58
CA ALA A 163 -14.50 0.97 -18.73
C ALA A 163 -15.09 -0.43 -19.01
N ARG A 164 -16.38 -0.62 -18.82
CA ARG A 164 -17.06 -1.92 -18.89
C ARG A 164 -16.74 -2.71 -20.16
N SER A 165 -16.75 -2.06 -21.32
CA SER A 165 -16.46 -2.70 -22.61
C SER A 165 -15.03 -3.24 -22.73
N ALA A 166 -14.08 -2.68 -21.98
CA ALA A 166 -12.70 -3.14 -21.99
C ALA A 166 -12.55 -4.56 -21.41
N TYR A 167 -13.45 -4.96 -20.52
CA TYR A 167 -13.41 -6.29 -19.87
C TYR A 167 -13.87 -7.44 -20.78
N ALA A 168 -14.30 -7.14 -22.00
CA ALA A 168 -14.54 -8.16 -23.03
C ALA A 168 -13.25 -8.88 -23.48
N ASN A 169 -12.08 -8.26 -23.28
CA ASN A 169 -10.78 -8.87 -23.58
C ASN A 169 -9.76 -8.46 -22.50
N TRP A 170 -9.00 -9.44 -22.00
CA TRP A 170 -8.02 -9.26 -20.94
C TRP A 170 -6.98 -8.15 -21.19
N ARG A 171 -6.65 -7.89 -22.47
CA ARG A 171 -5.63 -6.89 -22.85
C ARG A 171 -6.07 -5.46 -22.60
N TRP A 172 -7.34 -5.14 -22.84
CA TRP A 172 -7.78 -3.73 -22.79
C TRP A 172 -7.64 -3.08 -21.40
N PRO A 173 -8.05 -3.72 -20.29
CA PRO A 173 -7.82 -3.15 -18.97
C PRO A 173 -6.33 -2.97 -18.64
N PHE A 174 -5.46 -3.88 -19.09
CA PHE A 174 -4.02 -3.70 -18.94
C PHE A 174 -3.45 -2.59 -19.86
N LEU A 175 -4.01 -2.38 -21.05
CA LEU A 175 -3.66 -1.23 -21.90
C LEU A 175 -4.08 0.09 -21.27
N ILE A 176 -5.25 0.13 -20.62
CA ILE A 176 -5.66 1.29 -19.81
C ILE A 176 -4.66 1.52 -18.70
N ALA A 177 -4.27 0.48 -17.95
CA ALA A 177 -3.29 0.57 -16.88
C ALA A 177 -1.92 1.05 -17.40
N LEU A 178 -1.49 0.58 -18.60
CA LEU A 178 -0.29 1.08 -19.27
C LEU A 178 -0.42 2.57 -19.61
N GLY A 179 -1.57 3.00 -20.16
CA GLY A 179 -1.84 4.40 -20.43
C GLY A 179 -1.76 5.27 -19.16
N VAL A 180 -2.38 4.80 -18.07
CA VAL A 180 -2.33 5.50 -16.78
C VAL A 180 -0.93 5.48 -16.16
N SER A 181 -0.16 4.40 -16.34
CA SER A 181 1.23 4.33 -15.86
C SER A 181 2.16 5.36 -16.51
N SER A 182 1.82 5.90 -17.70
CA SER A 182 2.57 7.00 -18.32
C SER A 182 2.63 8.24 -17.43
N LEU A 183 1.66 8.42 -16.52
CA LEU A 183 1.67 9.51 -15.54
C LEU A 183 2.90 9.44 -14.62
N CYS A 184 3.47 8.24 -14.37
CA CYS A 184 4.70 8.09 -13.60
C CYS A 184 5.88 8.80 -14.31
N VAL A 185 5.98 8.63 -15.62
CA VAL A 185 7.04 9.27 -16.41
C VAL A 185 6.74 10.75 -16.64
N VAL A 186 5.51 11.09 -17.01
CA VAL A 186 5.09 12.49 -17.22
C VAL A 186 5.29 13.32 -15.96
N GLY A 187 4.87 12.81 -14.80
CA GLY A 187 5.10 13.47 -13.51
C GLY A 187 6.59 13.66 -13.21
N ALA A 188 7.42 12.66 -13.48
CA ALA A 188 8.87 12.75 -13.31
C ALA A 188 9.53 13.78 -14.27
N ILE A 189 9.09 13.85 -15.54
CA ILE A 189 9.57 14.85 -16.52
C ILE A 189 9.23 16.26 -16.05
N ILE A 190 7.96 16.48 -15.66
CA ILE A 190 7.50 17.81 -15.23
C ILE A 190 8.23 18.20 -13.93
N TYR A 191 8.37 17.27 -12.98
CA TYR A 191 9.14 17.51 -11.77
C TYR A 191 10.59 17.89 -12.09
N TRP A 192 11.24 17.16 -13.00
CA TRP A 192 12.60 17.47 -13.42
C TRP A 192 12.71 18.90 -13.97
N ALA A 193 11.83 19.28 -14.88
CA ALA A 193 11.82 20.63 -15.44
C ALA A 193 11.61 21.71 -14.38
N MET A 194 10.66 21.47 -13.46
CA MET A 194 10.35 22.39 -12.35
C MET A 194 11.54 22.52 -11.39
N GLU A 195 12.18 21.41 -11.02
CA GLU A 195 13.31 21.44 -10.09
C GLU A 195 14.54 22.13 -10.70
N VAL A 196 14.85 21.87 -12.00
CA VAL A 196 15.93 22.58 -12.72
C VAL A 196 15.70 24.08 -12.75
N HIS A 197 14.46 24.52 -12.99
CA HIS A 197 14.10 25.93 -12.93
C HIS A 197 14.24 26.48 -11.50
N ALA A 198 13.71 25.74 -10.54
CA ALA A 198 13.70 26.16 -9.14
C ALA A 198 15.11 26.29 -8.54
N GLU A 199 16.04 25.39 -8.88
CA GLU A 199 17.44 25.48 -8.42
C GLU A 199 18.15 26.74 -8.91
N LYS A 200 17.71 27.34 -10.01
CA LYS A 200 18.26 28.61 -10.51
C LYS A 200 17.69 29.83 -9.79
N VAL A 201 16.43 29.76 -9.38
CA VAL A 201 15.64 30.91 -8.90
C VAL A 201 15.48 30.92 -7.40
N TYR A 202 15.33 29.73 -6.78
CA TYR A 202 14.96 29.58 -5.39
C TYR A 202 16.04 28.89 -4.56
N HIS A 203 15.95 29.06 -3.23
CA HIS A 203 16.68 28.24 -2.28
C HIS A 203 15.83 27.00 -1.96
N LEU A 204 16.35 25.80 -2.29
CA LEU A 204 15.69 24.53 -2.01
C LEU A 204 16.36 23.85 -0.81
N GLY A 205 15.56 23.14 0.00
CA GLY A 205 16.04 22.32 1.10
C GLY A 205 16.97 21.19 0.62
N GLU A 206 17.75 20.65 1.55
CA GLU A 206 18.56 19.45 1.29
C GLU A 206 17.69 18.21 1.12
N VAL A 207 18.12 17.30 0.23
CA VAL A 207 17.51 15.97 0.12
C VAL A 207 18.05 15.12 1.26
N SER A 208 17.17 14.65 2.13
CA SER A 208 17.53 13.67 3.16
C SER A 208 16.78 12.36 2.89
N THR A 209 17.51 11.25 2.81
CA THR A 209 16.93 9.91 2.83
C THR A 209 17.22 9.28 4.18
N ASP A 210 16.26 8.57 4.72
CA ASP A 210 16.46 7.80 5.95
C ASP A 210 17.42 6.63 5.66
N LYS A 211 18.60 6.67 6.29
CA LYS A 211 19.61 5.65 6.07
C LYS A 211 19.28 4.39 6.86
N VAL A 212 19.15 3.27 6.14
CA VAL A 212 19.04 1.95 6.77
C VAL A 212 20.42 1.50 7.24
N VAL A 213 20.59 1.30 8.56
CA VAL A 213 21.81 0.78 9.16
C VAL A 213 21.64 -0.70 9.42
N PHE A 214 22.23 -1.54 8.59
CA PHE A 214 22.12 -3.01 8.68
C PHE A 214 22.57 -3.58 10.04
N ALA A 215 23.54 -2.95 10.70
CA ALA A 215 24.02 -3.38 12.01
C ALA A 215 22.97 -3.27 13.13
N ASP A 216 21.91 -2.51 12.92
CA ASP A 216 20.86 -2.27 13.92
C ASP A 216 19.57 -3.07 13.67
N LEU A 217 19.49 -3.84 12.57
CA LEU A 217 18.29 -4.57 12.15
C LEU A 217 17.70 -5.49 13.24
N PHE A 218 18.54 -6.11 14.06
CA PHE A 218 18.11 -7.07 15.10
C PHE A 218 18.20 -6.51 16.53
N LYS A 219 18.49 -5.22 16.68
CA LYS A 219 18.66 -4.59 18.01
C LYS A 219 17.40 -3.95 18.57
N PHE A 220 16.25 -4.13 17.91
CA PHE A 220 14.99 -3.56 18.36
C PHE A 220 14.35 -4.37 19.49
N GLY A 221 13.65 -3.69 20.39
CA GLY A 221 12.94 -4.29 21.52
C GLY A 221 11.74 -5.14 21.12
N ALA A 222 11.20 -5.90 22.07
CA ALA A 222 10.05 -6.79 21.81
C ALA A 222 8.80 -6.05 21.33
N SER A 223 8.51 -4.85 21.83
CA SER A 223 7.37 -4.03 21.39
C SER A 223 7.42 -3.74 19.88
N TYR A 224 8.60 -3.46 19.34
CA TYR A 224 8.79 -3.26 17.91
C TYR A 224 8.44 -4.55 17.13
N TRP A 225 8.94 -5.71 17.57
CA TRP A 225 8.69 -6.97 16.89
C TRP A 225 7.21 -7.39 16.94
N TYR A 226 6.49 -7.06 18.02
CA TYR A 226 5.04 -7.27 18.07
C TYR A 226 4.31 -6.39 17.06
N ILE A 227 4.73 -5.13 16.88
CA ILE A 227 4.19 -4.24 15.84
C ILE A 227 4.50 -4.77 14.44
N VAL A 228 5.72 -5.25 14.19
CA VAL A 228 6.10 -5.85 12.90
C VAL A 228 5.24 -7.08 12.60
N ALA A 229 5.07 -7.98 13.57
CA ALA A 229 4.24 -9.17 13.41
C ALA A 229 2.76 -8.80 13.15
N LEU A 230 2.24 -7.79 13.85
CA LEU A 230 0.90 -7.26 13.61
C LEU A 230 0.78 -6.62 12.22
N CYS A 231 1.81 -5.91 11.76
CA CYS A 231 1.88 -5.36 10.41
C CYS A 231 1.75 -6.45 9.34
N VAL A 232 2.55 -7.52 9.46
CA VAL A 232 2.51 -8.64 8.53
C VAL A 232 1.14 -9.31 8.51
N THR A 233 0.60 -9.67 9.68
CA THR A 233 -0.69 -10.36 9.78
C THR A 233 -1.83 -9.52 9.21
N PHE A 234 -1.85 -8.23 9.52
CA PHE A 234 -2.87 -7.31 9.04
C PHE A 234 -2.82 -7.10 7.52
N TYR A 235 -1.65 -6.72 6.98
CA TYR A 235 -1.53 -6.46 5.54
C TYR A 235 -1.69 -7.72 4.71
N SER A 236 -1.23 -8.88 5.21
CA SER A 236 -1.40 -10.17 4.55
C SER A 236 -2.84 -10.69 4.61
N ALA A 237 -3.67 -10.21 5.54
CA ALA A 237 -5.10 -10.51 5.54
C ALA A 237 -5.86 -9.66 4.51
N ILE A 238 -5.48 -8.40 4.27
CA ILE A 238 -6.26 -7.47 3.45
C ILE A 238 -5.84 -7.49 1.97
N PHE A 239 -4.54 -7.32 1.66
CA PHE A 239 -4.13 -7.16 0.27
C PHE A 239 -4.27 -8.43 -0.57
N PRO A 240 -3.91 -9.65 -0.09
CA PRO A 240 -4.20 -10.87 -0.83
C PRO A 240 -5.71 -11.11 -0.99
N PHE A 241 -6.54 -10.74 -0.01
CA PHE A 241 -7.98 -10.75 -0.21
C PHE A 241 -8.39 -9.80 -1.34
N GLN A 242 -7.89 -8.55 -1.36
CA GLN A 242 -8.20 -7.59 -2.44
C GLN A 242 -7.80 -8.12 -3.83
N THR A 243 -6.72 -8.89 -3.94
CA THR A 243 -6.30 -9.52 -5.20
C THR A 243 -7.40 -10.39 -5.80
N PHE A 244 -8.12 -11.14 -4.97
CA PHE A 244 -9.17 -12.07 -5.39
C PHE A 244 -10.59 -11.54 -5.14
N ALA A 245 -10.76 -10.38 -4.51
CA ALA A 245 -12.04 -9.90 -4.00
C ALA A 245 -13.11 -9.80 -5.09
N VAL A 246 -12.81 -9.19 -6.23
CA VAL A 246 -13.80 -9.01 -7.32
C VAL A 246 -14.21 -10.36 -7.88
N LYS A 247 -13.26 -11.26 -8.13
CA LYS A 247 -13.52 -12.64 -8.58
C LYS A 247 -14.36 -13.40 -7.54
N PHE A 248 -14.01 -13.31 -6.26
CA PHE A 248 -14.77 -13.94 -5.17
C PHE A 248 -16.22 -13.43 -5.11
N PHE A 249 -16.44 -12.13 -5.24
CA PHE A 249 -17.80 -11.57 -5.24
C PHE A 249 -18.63 -12.04 -6.45
N ILE A 250 -18.00 -12.17 -7.62
CA ILE A 250 -18.68 -12.71 -8.82
C ILE A 250 -19.00 -14.20 -8.63
N GLU A 251 -18.01 -15.02 -8.27
CA GLU A 251 -18.16 -16.47 -8.26
C GLU A 251 -18.90 -16.99 -7.01
N ALA A 252 -18.67 -16.43 -5.84
CA ALA A 252 -19.30 -16.90 -4.60
C ALA A 252 -20.65 -16.23 -4.27
N HIS A 253 -20.85 -14.99 -4.73
CA HIS A 253 -22.07 -14.24 -4.41
C HIS A 253 -22.90 -13.86 -5.64
N GLY A 254 -22.49 -14.26 -6.85
CA GLY A 254 -23.23 -13.99 -8.08
C GLY A 254 -23.36 -12.49 -8.42
N THR A 255 -22.45 -11.65 -7.92
CA THR A 255 -22.52 -10.21 -8.18
C THR A 255 -22.02 -9.86 -9.59
N SER A 256 -22.42 -8.70 -10.10
CA SER A 256 -21.77 -8.17 -11.31
C SER A 256 -20.33 -7.74 -11.00
N ARG A 257 -19.48 -7.71 -12.03
CA ARG A 257 -18.10 -7.23 -11.91
C ARG A 257 -18.04 -5.77 -11.45
N GLU A 258 -18.95 -4.95 -11.95
CA GLU A 258 -19.07 -3.54 -11.58
C GLU A 258 -19.35 -3.39 -10.09
N PHE A 259 -20.28 -4.18 -9.56
CA PHE A 259 -20.61 -4.15 -8.14
C PHE A 259 -19.47 -4.73 -7.28
N GLY A 260 -18.86 -5.82 -7.70
CA GLY A 260 -17.68 -6.39 -7.02
C GLY A 260 -16.50 -5.42 -6.98
N GLY A 261 -16.22 -4.74 -8.09
CA GLY A 261 -15.21 -3.68 -8.19
C GLY A 261 -15.53 -2.48 -7.28
N PHE A 262 -16.79 -2.03 -7.27
CA PHE A 262 -17.24 -0.98 -6.39
C PHE A 262 -17.06 -1.38 -4.92
N LEU A 263 -17.50 -2.57 -4.50
CA LEU A 263 -17.32 -3.07 -3.14
C LEU A 263 -15.83 -3.10 -2.74
N SER A 264 -14.96 -3.62 -3.59
CA SER A 264 -13.52 -3.64 -3.34
C SER A 264 -12.95 -2.22 -3.21
N SER A 265 -13.42 -1.27 -4.03
CA SER A 265 -13.00 0.13 -3.98
C SER A 265 -13.46 0.88 -2.71
N THR A 266 -14.50 0.40 -2.03
CA THR A 266 -14.96 1.02 -0.78
C THR A 266 -13.89 1.01 0.32
N LEU A 267 -12.97 0.03 0.32
CA LEU A 267 -11.85 0.01 1.27
C LEU A 267 -10.95 1.23 1.11
N THR A 268 -10.63 1.60 -0.12
CA THR A 268 -9.82 2.79 -0.39
C THR A 268 -10.54 4.07 -0.04
N LEU A 269 -11.83 4.12 -0.28
CA LEU A 269 -12.68 5.26 0.10
C LEU A 269 -12.74 5.43 1.62
N PHE A 270 -12.94 4.32 2.37
CA PHE A 270 -12.88 4.34 3.84
C PHE A 270 -11.51 4.84 4.30
N ALA A 271 -10.41 4.34 3.73
CA ALA A 271 -9.06 4.76 4.11
C ALA A 271 -8.83 6.26 3.88
N MET A 272 -9.35 6.83 2.81
CA MET A 272 -9.21 8.26 2.52
C MET A 272 -9.89 9.13 3.58
N ILE A 273 -11.05 8.75 4.06
CA ILE A 273 -11.88 9.54 4.96
C ILE A 273 -11.60 9.19 6.44
N ALA A 274 -11.61 7.91 6.76
CA ALA A 274 -11.59 7.44 8.14
C ALA A 274 -10.18 7.40 8.76
N THR A 275 -9.12 7.19 7.96
CA THR A 275 -7.75 7.15 8.52
C THR A 275 -7.34 8.45 9.21
N PRO A 276 -7.55 9.66 8.65
CA PRO A 276 -7.26 10.91 9.35
C PRO A 276 -8.12 11.07 10.63
N LEU A 277 -9.39 10.68 10.57
CA LEU A 277 -10.28 10.76 11.73
C LEU A 277 -9.85 9.84 12.86
N PHE A 278 -9.46 8.60 12.53
CA PHE A 278 -8.91 7.67 13.50
C PHE A 278 -7.56 8.14 14.06
N GLY A 279 -6.69 8.74 13.25
CA GLY A 279 -5.46 9.36 13.74
C GLY A 279 -5.74 10.40 14.82
N LEU A 280 -6.66 11.33 14.57
CA LEU A 280 -7.08 12.33 15.56
C LEU A 280 -7.71 11.72 16.82
N MET A 281 -8.50 10.65 16.64
CA MET A 281 -9.09 9.91 17.77
C MET A 281 -8.01 9.27 18.64
N VAL A 282 -7.03 8.60 18.01
CA VAL A 282 -5.92 7.92 18.70
C VAL A 282 -5.07 8.91 19.48
N ASP A 283 -4.78 10.07 18.90
CA ASP A 283 -3.99 11.11 19.57
C ASP A 283 -4.69 11.69 20.79
N ARG A 284 -6.03 11.62 20.85
CA ARG A 284 -6.82 12.04 22.02
C ARG A 284 -6.99 10.95 23.07
N VAL A 285 -7.20 9.70 22.63
CA VAL A 285 -7.56 8.56 23.49
C VAL A 285 -6.32 7.82 24.02
N GLY A 286 -5.22 7.82 23.27
CA GLY A 286 -4.11 6.90 23.51
C GLY A 286 -4.50 5.46 23.20
N ARG A 287 -4.27 4.54 24.13
CA ARG A 287 -4.68 3.11 24.11
C ARG A 287 -4.37 2.41 22.77
N ARG A 288 -3.18 2.65 22.22
CA ARG A 288 -2.82 2.25 20.87
C ARG A 288 -2.88 0.74 20.65
N ALA A 289 -2.37 -0.07 21.58
CA ALA A 289 -2.41 -1.52 21.44
C ALA A 289 -3.83 -2.07 21.50
N ILE A 290 -4.69 -1.50 22.36
CA ILE A 290 -6.12 -1.89 22.44
C ILE A 290 -6.82 -1.56 21.11
N LEU A 291 -6.57 -0.41 20.50
CA LEU A 291 -7.18 -0.03 19.23
C LEU A 291 -6.71 -0.95 18.09
N MET A 292 -5.43 -1.34 18.06
CA MET A 292 -4.92 -2.36 17.11
C MET A 292 -5.58 -3.72 17.34
N MET A 293 -5.81 -4.11 18.59
CA MET A 293 -6.52 -5.34 18.94
C MET A 293 -7.97 -5.32 18.47
N LEU A 294 -8.70 -4.21 18.67
CA LEU A 294 -10.06 -4.04 18.16
C LEU A 294 -10.14 -4.10 16.64
N GLY A 295 -9.22 -3.43 15.94
CA GLY A 295 -9.14 -3.49 14.48
C GLY A 295 -8.87 -4.90 13.96
N SER A 296 -7.98 -5.66 14.60
CA SER A 296 -7.69 -7.06 14.25
C SER A 296 -8.89 -7.97 14.56
N LEU A 297 -9.59 -7.72 15.67
CA LEU A 297 -10.79 -8.48 16.05
C LEU A 297 -11.92 -8.30 15.03
N LEU A 298 -12.07 -7.12 14.46
CA LEU A 298 -13.06 -6.87 13.40
C LEU A 298 -12.81 -7.71 12.14
N LEU A 299 -11.56 -8.02 11.81
CA LEU A 299 -11.24 -8.81 10.62
C LEU A 299 -11.67 -10.27 10.70
N ILE A 300 -11.71 -10.84 11.91
CA ILE A 300 -12.05 -12.26 12.11
C ILE A 300 -13.43 -12.60 11.54
N PRO A 301 -14.53 -11.96 11.99
CA PRO A 301 -15.88 -12.28 11.50
C PRO A 301 -16.08 -11.86 10.05
N VAL A 302 -15.37 -10.87 9.54
CA VAL A 302 -15.53 -10.36 8.18
C VAL A 302 -15.39 -11.47 7.13
N TYR A 303 -14.32 -12.24 7.20
CA TYR A 303 -14.06 -13.31 6.22
C TYR A 303 -15.01 -14.49 6.40
N LEU A 304 -15.34 -14.84 7.64
CA LEU A 304 -16.32 -15.90 7.93
C LEU A 304 -17.72 -15.52 7.48
N MET A 305 -18.13 -14.26 7.68
CA MET A 305 -19.41 -13.75 7.18
C MET A 305 -19.49 -13.83 5.65
N MET A 306 -18.44 -13.40 4.95
CA MET A 306 -18.41 -13.46 3.49
C MET A 306 -18.34 -14.90 2.97
N GLY A 307 -17.63 -15.81 3.65
CA GLY A 307 -17.45 -17.18 3.21
C GLY A 307 -18.65 -18.10 3.51
N TYR A 308 -19.38 -17.88 4.61
CA TYR A 308 -20.37 -18.82 5.10
C TYR A 308 -21.81 -18.29 5.17
N THR A 309 -22.02 -17.00 4.90
CA THR A 309 -23.35 -16.40 5.00
C THR A 309 -23.71 -15.61 3.73
N HIS A 310 -25.01 -15.42 3.53
CA HIS A 310 -25.55 -14.55 2.48
C HIS A 310 -25.91 -13.15 3.01
N ILE A 311 -25.18 -12.69 4.03
CA ILE A 311 -25.38 -11.34 4.57
C ILE A 311 -25.06 -10.29 3.50
N ASN A 312 -25.70 -9.14 3.60
CA ASN A 312 -25.40 -8.02 2.70
C ASN A 312 -23.90 -7.66 2.77
N LEU A 313 -23.19 -7.75 1.65
CA LEU A 313 -21.75 -7.57 1.53
C LEU A 313 -21.26 -6.19 2.00
N TYR A 314 -22.12 -5.18 2.05
CA TYR A 314 -21.77 -3.88 2.64
C TYR A 314 -21.36 -3.98 4.11
N VAL A 315 -21.95 -4.93 4.87
CA VAL A 315 -21.64 -5.09 6.30
C VAL A 315 -20.19 -5.54 6.52
N PRO A 316 -19.75 -6.70 5.98
CA PRO A 316 -18.36 -7.14 6.15
C PRO A 316 -17.37 -6.17 5.49
N MET A 317 -17.71 -5.55 4.35
CA MET A 317 -16.83 -4.57 3.71
C MET A 317 -16.69 -3.28 4.53
N ALA A 318 -17.76 -2.80 5.18
CA ALA A 318 -17.68 -1.67 6.10
C ALA A 318 -16.81 -1.99 7.33
N MET A 319 -16.98 -3.18 7.94
CA MET A 319 -16.13 -3.64 9.04
C MET A 319 -14.66 -3.72 8.64
N MET A 320 -14.37 -4.28 7.45
CA MET A 320 -13.02 -4.33 6.89
C MET A 320 -12.47 -2.92 6.64
N GLY A 321 -13.29 -2.00 6.13
CA GLY A 321 -12.94 -0.60 5.90
C GLY A 321 -12.56 0.13 7.19
N VAL A 322 -13.29 -0.11 8.28
CA VAL A 322 -12.94 0.41 9.61
C VAL A 322 -11.59 -0.14 10.07
N ALA A 323 -11.37 -1.45 9.99
CA ALA A 323 -10.10 -2.07 10.35
C ALA A 323 -8.93 -1.54 9.49
N PHE A 324 -9.17 -1.43 8.17
CA PHE A 324 -8.18 -0.93 7.18
C PHE A 324 -7.79 0.53 7.39
N SER A 325 -8.65 1.31 8.00
CA SER A 325 -8.38 2.71 8.33
C SER A 325 -7.78 2.86 9.73
N LEU A 326 -8.27 2.10 10.71
CA LEU A 326 -7.86 2.22 12.12
C LEU A 326 -6.44 1.69 12.35
N ILE A 327 -6.14 0.47 11.90
CA ILE A 327 -4.86 -0.18 12.24
C ILE A 327 -3.67 0.61 11.71
N PRO A 328 -3.59 1.03 10.42
CA PRO A 328 -2.47 1.82 9.94
C PRO A 328 -2.34 3.18 10.63
N ALA A 329 -3.47 3.83 10.96
CA ALA A 329 -3.47 5.12 11.66
C ALA A 329 -2.82 5.04 13.06
N VAL A 330 -2.86 3.85 13.68
CA VAL A 330 -2.28 3.61 15.01
C VAL A 330 -0.88 3.02 14.89
N MET A 331 -0.72 2.01 14.06
CA MET A 331 0.46 1.13 14.01
C MET A 331 1.72 1.85 13.55
N TRP A 332 1.65 2.57 12.41
CA TRP A 332 2.81 3.26 11.86
C TRP A 332 3.35 4.35 12.80
N PRO A 333 2.52 5.26 13.36
CA PRO A 333 3.01 6.23 14.33
C PRO A 333 3.55 5.59 15.62
N SER A 334 3.03 4.43 16.04
CA SER A 334 3.49 3.75 17.25
C SER A 334 4.97 3.37 17.20
N VAL A 335 5.52 3.09 16.03
CA VAL A 335 6.96 2.81 15.86
C VAL A 335 7.82 3.98 16.33
N ALA A 336 7.41 5.22 16.03
CA ALA A 336 8.16 6.42 16.43
C ALA A 336 8.20 6.66 17.94
N TYR A 337 7.29 6.07 18.71
CA TYR A 337 7.28 6.17 20.18
C TYR A 337 8.14 5.12 20.86
N ILE A 338 8.43 3.99 20.19
CA ILE A 338 9.17 2.85 20.78
C ILE A 338 10.59 2.70 20.26
N VAL A 339 10.95 3.42 19.20
CA VAL A 339 12.27 3.35 18.56
C VAL A 339 12.96 4.70 18.66
N ASP A 340 14.24 4.67 18.95
CA ASP A 340 15.08 5.89 18.97
C ASP A 340 15.01 6.63 17.61
N GLN A 341 14.93 7.96 17.66
CA GLN A 341 14.83 8.81 16.47
C GLN A 341 15.93 8.52 15.42
N SER A 342 17.15 8.22 15.89
CA SER A 342 18.29 7.89 15.01
C SER A 342 18.16 6.58 14.26
N LYS A 343 17.24 5.70 14.64
CA LYS A 343 17.01 4.36 14.07
C LYS A 343 15.67 4.22 13.36
N LEU A 344 14.86 5.29 13.31
CA LEU A 344 13.51 5.24 12.74
C LEU A 344 13.50 4.81 11.27
N GLY A 345 14.41 5.32 10.46
CA GLY A 345 14.52 4.92 9.05
C GLY A 345 14.79 3.43 8.89
N THR A 346 15.69 2.87 9.73
CA THR A 346 15.98 1.43 9.76
C THR A 346 14.75 0.63 10.21
N ALA A 347 14.03 1.09 11.22
CA ALA A 347 12.83 0.44 11.73
C ALA A 347 11.71 0.38 10.68
N TYR A 348 11.40 1.52 10.05
CA TYR A 348 10.38 1.56 8.99
C TYR A 348 10.80 0.75 7.75
N GLY A 349 12.06 0.81 7.35
CA GLY A 349 12.58 0.02 6.23
C GLY A 349 12.46 -1.48 6.49
N LEU A 350 12.86 -1.95 7.69
CA LEU A 350 12.74 -3.35 8.10
C LEU A 350 11.27 -3.81 8.18
N MET A 351 10.40 -2.99 8.76
CA MET A 351 8.97 -3.26 8.84
C MET A 351 8.35 -3.41 7.46
N THR A 352 8.66 -2.51 6.52
CA THR A 352 8.20 -2.59 5.12
C THR A 352 8.75 -3.81 4.40
N MET A 353 10.03 -4.15 4.62
CA MET A 353 10.65 -5.35 4.05
C MET A 353 9.91 -6.62 4.49
N ILE A 354 9.69 -6.78 5.79
CA ILE A 354 8.99 -7.95 6.34
C ILE A 354 7.52 -7.99 5.92
N GLN A 355 6.87 -6.84 5.84
CA GLN A 355 5.52 -6.71 5.27
C GLN A 355 5.45 -7.26 3.83
N ASN A 356 6.41 -6.90 2.97
CA ASN A 356 6.45 -7.39 1.59
C ASN A 356 6.73 -8.90 1.50
N ILE A 357 7.52 -9.47 2.43
CA ILE A 357 7.66 -10.94 2.55
C ILE A 357 6.29 -11.58 2.83
N GLY A 358 5.51 -11.00 3.74
CA GLY A 358 4.15 -11.44 4.03
C GLY A 358 3.23 -11.34 2.81
N LEU A 359 3.22 -10.19 2.14
CA LEU A 359 2.41 -9.97 0.93
C LEU A 359 2.77 -10.95 -0.19
N PHE A 360 4.07 -11.17 -0.42
CA PHE A 360 4.54 -12.17 -1.38
C PHE A 360 4.01 -13.56 -1.02
N GLY A 361 4.26 -14.02 0.21
CA GLY A 361 3.90 -15.36 0.64
C GLY A 361 2.39 -15.61 0.63
N PHE A 362 1.61 -14.68 1.18
CA PHE A 362 0.16 -14.89 1.31
C PHE A 362 -0.61 -14.75 -0.02
N ASN A 363 -0.14 -13.96 -1.00
CA ASN A 363 -0.73 -14.01 -2.33
C ASN A 363 -0.58 -15.39 -2.98
N VAL A 364 0.60 -16.02 -2.83
CA VAL A 364 0.83 -17.39 -3.31
C VAL A 364 -0.02 -18.40 -2.55
N VAL A 365 -0.03 -18.31 -1.22
CA VAL A 365 -0.79 -19.24 -0.35
C VAL A 365 -2.30 -19.17 -0.64
N ILE A 366 -2.86 -17.99 -0.83
CA ILE A 366 -4.31 -17.85 -1.11
C ILE A 366 -4.62 -18.32 -2.52
N GLY A 367 -3.79 -18.05 -3.52
CA GLY A 367 -3.94 -18.63 -4.85
C GLY A 367 -3.97 -20.15 -4.81
N TRP A 368 -3.00 -20.76 -4.12
CA TRP A 368 -2.96 -22.20 -3.88
C TRP A 368 -4.18 -22.72 -3.11
N ALA A 369 -4.61 -22.04 -2.05
CA ALA A 369 -5.76 -22.45 -1.24
C ALA A 369 -7.05 -22.46 -2.06
N ASN A 370 -7.25 -21.48 -2.94
CA ASN A 370 -8.39 -21.41 -3.85
C ASN A 370 -8.36 -22.51 -4.92
N ASP A 371 -7.18 -22.87 -5.44
CA ASP A 371 -7.05 -24.00 -6.37
C ASP A 371 -7.26 -25.34 -5.65
N PHE A 372 -6.69 -25.51 -4.45
CA PHE A 372 -6.85 -26.72 -3.64
C PHE A 372 -8.32 -26.96 -3.27
N GLY A 373 -9.06 -25.89 -2.98
CA GLY A 373 -10.50 -25.93 -2.73
C GLY A 373 -11.35 -26.05 -4.01
N HIS A 374 -10.74 -26.02 -5.20
CA HIS A 374 -11.46 -25.94 -6.49
C HIS A 374 -12.46 -24.77 -6.53
N ALA A 375 -11.99 -23.57 -6.09
CA ALA A 375 -12.83 -22.39 -5.98
C ALA A 375 -13.22 -21.82 -7.34
N ASP A 376 -14.51 -21.82 -7.63
CA ASP A 376 -15.12 -21.23 -8.83
C ASP A 376 -16.62 -20.95 -8.59
N ALA A 377 -17.33 -20.53 -9.66
CA ALA A 377 -18.75 -20.23 -9.59
C ALA A 377 -19.62 -21.46 -9.34
N GLU A 378 -19.16 -22.67 -9.71
CA GLU A 378 -19.88 -23.93 -9.48
C GLU A 378 -19.60 -24.49 -8.09
N ASN A 379 -18.45 -24.12 -7.50
CA ASN A 379 -18.04 -24.50 -6.15
C ASN A 379 -17.62 -23.30 -5.29
N PRO A 380 -18.55 -22.43 -4.87
CA PRO A 380 -18.24 -21.29 -3.98
C PRO A 380 -17.60 -21.71 -2.63
N GLY A 381 -17.91 -22.92 -2.14
CA GLY A 381 -17.29 -23.47 -0.94
C GLY A 381 -15.77 -23.65 -1.02
N GLY A 382 -15.23 -23.71 -2.24
CA GLY A 382 -13.78 -23.76 -2.47
C GLY A 382 -13.00 -22.57 -1.91
N TYR A 383 -13.65 -21.44 -1.70
CA TYR A 383 -13.04 -20.25 -1.07
C TYR A 383 -12.90 -20.36 0.45
N HIS A 384 -13.56 -21.32 1.11
CA HIS A 384 -13.58 -21.42 2.57
C HIS A 384 -12.19 -21.52 3.20
N LEU A 385 -11.28 -22.29 2.58
CA LEU A 385 -9.90 -22.40 3.08
C LEU A 385 -9.19 -21.04 3.10
N GLY A 386 -9.31 -20.27 2.02
CA GLY A 386 -8.76 -18.91 1.95
C GLY A 386 -9.37 -18.00 3.02
N MET A 387 -10.69 -18.06 3.24
CA MET A 387 -11.36 -17.26 4.27
C MET A 387 -10.90 -17.63 5.68
N TRP A 388 -10.67 -18.91 5.96
CA TRP A 388 -10.09 -19.35 7.23
C TRP A 388 -8.66 -18.86 7.41
N ILE A 389 -7.82 -18.90 6.38
CA ILE A 389 -6.45 -18.37 6.43
C ILE A 389 -6.49 -16.88 6.81
N PHE A 390 -7.34 -16.08 6.17
CA PHE A 390 -7.49 -14.67 6.50
C PHE A 390 -8.01 -14.45 7.93
N SER A 391 -8.98 -15.24 8.39
CA SER A 391 -9.48 -15.17 9.76
C SER A 391 -8.40 -15.53 10.79
N ILE A 392 -7.57 -16.54 10.51
CA ILE A 392 -6.43 -16.92 11.35
C ILE A 392 -5.43 -15.77 11.45
N LEU A 393 -5.16 -15.06 10.36
CA LEU A 393 -4.32 -13.85 10.40
C LEU A 393 -4.93 -12.77 11.30
N GLY A 394 -6.26 -12.61 11.29
CA GLY A 394 -6.98 -11.76 12.24
C GLY A 394 -6.75 -12.17 13.70
N PHE A 395 -6.86 -13.47 14.01
CA PHE A 395 -6.57 -14.00 15.37
C PHE A 395 -5.11 -13.77 15.78
N LEU A 396 -4.16 -13.99 14.88
CA LEU A 396 -2.74 -13.69 15.12
C LEU A 396 -2.54 -12.19 15.36
N GLY A 397 -3.24 -11.33 14.62
CA GLY A 397 -3.23 -9.88 14.84
C GLY A 397 -3.71 -9.51 16.26
N VAL A 398 -4.82 -10.09 16.72
CA VAL A 398 -5.31 -9.92 18.10
C VAL A 398 -4.27 -10.41 19.12
N PHE A 399 -3.66 -11.56 18.87
CA PHE A 399 -2.65 -12.13 19.75
C PHE A 399 -1.41 -11.22 19.87
N PHE A 400 -0.86 -10.73 18.77
CA PHE A 400 0.30 -9.82 18.82
C PHE A 400 -0.05 -8.45 19.42
N ALA A 401 -1.24 -7.93 19.15
CA ALA A 401 -1.73 -6.70 19.79
C ALA A 401 -1.90 -6.88 21.30
N PHE A 402 -2.36 -8.05 21.76
CA PHE A 402 -2.45 -8.38 23.18
C PHE A 402 -1.06 -8.48 23.84
N LEU A 403 -0.09 -9.13 23.20
CA LEU A 403 1.30 -9.16 23.70
C LEU A 403 1.90 -7.76 23.78
N LEU A 404 1.62 -6.91 22.76
CA LEU A 404 2.02 -5.52 22.76
C LEU A 404 1.39 -4.77 23.94
N HIS A 405 0.10 -4.94 24.17
CA HIS A 405 -0.61 -4.33 25.30
C HIS A 405 0.00 -4.73 26.64
N GLN A 406 0.22 -6.03 26.87
CA GLN A 406 0.86 -6.51 28.10
C GLN A 406 2.26 -5.92 28.30
N ARG A 407 3.04 -5.81 27.22
CA ARG A 407 4.39 -5.24 27.28
C ARG A 407 4.35 -3.75 27.59
N GLU A 408 3.44 -3.00 26.97
CA GLU A 408 3.35 -1.54 27.10
C GLU A 408 2.66 -1.08 28.40
N THR A 409 1.91 -1.94 29.05
CA THR A 409 1.37 -1.70 30.40
C THR A 409 2.29 -2.18 31.52
N GLY A 410 3.35 -2.93 31.18
CA GLY A 410 4.34 -3.45 32.13
C GLY A 410 5.50 -2.46 32.38
N PRO A 411 6.49 -2.89 33.20
CA PRO A 411 7.62 -2.04 33.62
C PRO A 411 8.58 -1.63 32.50
N HIS A 412 8.48 -2.25 31.32
CA HIS A 412 9.28 -1.96 30.15
C HIS A 412 8.46 -1.29 29.03
N GLY A 413 7.33 -0.68 29.36
CA GLY A 413 6.48 0.03 28.41
C GLY A 413 7.07 1.39 28.03
N HIS A 414 6.79 1.80 26.79
CA HIS A 414 7.21 3.10 26.23
C HIS A 414 6.09 4.15 26.34
N GLY A 415 4.97 3.79 27.00
CA GLY A 415 3.83 4.68 27.19
C GLY A 415 2.80 4.68 26.05
N LEU A 416 2.81 3.71 25.13
CA LEU A 416 1.88 3.65 23.99
C LEU A 416 0.40 3.72 24.40
N GLU A 417 0.06 3.23 25.59
CA GLU A 417 -1.32 3.23 26.10
C GLU A 417 -1.74 4.57 26.72
N THR A 418 -0.79 5.42 27.08
CA THR A 418 -1.03 6.66 27.86
C THR A 418 -0.67 7.94 27.12
N ILE A 419 0.14 7.86 26.04
CA ILE A 419 0.55 9.02 25.28
C ILE A 419 -0.65 9.60 24.52
N THR A 420 -1.01 10.83 24.88
CA THR A 420 -2.05 11.64 24.24
C THR A 420 -1.50 13.03 23.92
N THR A 421 -2.21 13.81 23.10
CA THR A 421 -1.86 15.20 22.83
C THR A 421 -1.84 16.06 24.10
N ALA A 422 -2.68 15.74 25.08
CA ALA A 422 -2.71 16.43 26.38
C ALA A 422 -1.49 16.10 27.24
N SER A 423 -0.96 14.86 27.18
CA SER A 423 0.22 14.45 27.94
C SER A 423 1.54 14.91 27.29
N ALA A 424 1.54 15.22 26.02
CA ALA A 424 2.72 15.74 25.30
C ALA A 424 2.93 17.26 25.48
N SER A 425 1.89 17.96 25.95
CA SER A 425 1.92 19.40 26.24
C SER A 425 2.16 19.74 27.73
N ALA A 426 2.24 18.74 28.59
CA ALA A 426 2.57 18.83 30.02
C ALA A 426 4.01 18.39 30.27
#